data_2d11b4e6f9da90f7b8031f35dd544f31
#
_entry.id   2d11b4e6f9da90f7b8031f35dd544f31
#
_cell.length_a   1.000
_cell.length_b   1.000
_cell.length_c   1.000
_cell.angle_alpha   90.00
_cell.angle_beta   90.00
_cell.angle_gamma   90.00
#
_symmetry.space_group_name_H-M   'P 1'
#
loop_
_entity.id
_entity.type
_entity.pdbx_description
1 polymer ?
#
loop_
_entity_poly.entity_id
_entity_poly.type
_entity_poly.pdbx_seq_one_letter_code
_entity_poly.pdbx_strand_id
1 'polypeptide(L)'
;MENKKPYGTVLIKASKILDYLAENPDISLQTIAKGVGMTSSTVLKILDTLLMIGYVNKNSEKNYRLGAKLIRYANKNIEQIDLVELTLPFLEQLQQKIDETIHLGVLDNNEILYVNKLDPKHQTIRMSSKIGITRPLYNSAMGKAILAEFSEEQYADYLEKHPLIPYTEYTITNALRLKKEIQTVKETHVAFDDEEIERDIFCIGASIVKNEQIIGAFSVSMPKYRLTDETKEQIISALKQTKSEIEQRIQK
;
A
#
# COMPACT_ATOMS: atom_id res chain seq x y z
N MET A 1 25.44 11.77 4.70
CA MET A 1 25.58 10.75 3.63
C MET A 1 25.95 11.44 2.33
N GLU A 2 27.06 11.05 1.69
CA GLU A 2 27.46 11.59 0.39
C GLU A 2 26.37 11.38 -0.64
N ASN A 3 26.03 12.47 -1.33
CA ASN A 3 25.05 12.51 -2.44
C ASN A 3 25.64 11.75 -3.65
N LYS A 4 25.65 10.41 -3.60
CA LYS A 4 26.08 9.58 -4.73
C LYS A 4 25.13 9.84 -5.91
N LYS A 5 25.61 10.52 -6.95
CA LYS A 5 24.88 10.63 -8.22
C LYS A 5 24.61 9.22 -8.76
N PRO A 6 23.37 8.85 -9.05
CA PRO A 6 23.06 7.52 -9.57
C PRO A 6 23.69 7.33 -10.96
N TYR A 7 24.37 6.21 -11.17
CA TYR A 7 25.02 5.89 -12.46
C TYR A 7 24.02 5.65 -13.60
N GLY A 8 22.79 5.25 -13.30
CA GLY A 8 21.77 4.89 -14.27
C GLY A 8 20.65 5.93 -14.39
N THR A 9 20.95 7.19 -14.68
CA THR A 9 19.93 8.25 -14.77
C THR A 9 18.82 7.95 -15.80
N VAL A 10 19.11 7.13 -16.84
CA VAL A 10 18.11 6.69 -17.82
C VAL A 10 17.09 5.74 -17.19
N LEU A 11 17.48 4.91 -16.21
CA LEU A 11 16.58 4.02 -15.49
C LEU A 11 15.59 4.81 -14.64
N ILE A 12 16.06 5.88 -13.99
CA ILE A 12 15.20 6.78 -13.21
C ILE A 12 14.17 7.46 -14.13
N LYS A 13 14.59 7.88 -15.31
CA LYS A 13 13.70 8.48 -16.31
C LYS A 13 12.68 7.46 -16.84
N ALA A 14 13.12 6.21 -17.06
CA ALA A 14 12.24 5.12 -17.48
C ALA A 14 11.19 4.78 -16.41
N SER A 15 11.59 4.69 -15.13
CA SER A 15 10.66 4.52 -14.01
C SER A 15 9.60 5.60 -13.99
N LYS A 16 9.98 6.89 -14.04
CA LYS A 16 9.01 8.00 -14.08
C LYS A 16 8.00 7.89 -15.23
N ILE A 17 8.42 7.38 -16.39
CA ILE A 17 7.50 7.16 -17.52
C ILE A 17 6.55 6.00 -17.22
N LEU A 18 7.04 4.91 -16.64
CA LEU A 18 6.21 3.76 -16.26
C LEU A 18 5.20 4.15 -15.17
N ASP A 19 5.64 4.87 -14.14
CA ASP A 19 4.77 5.37 -13.06
C ASP A 19 3.65 6.26 -13.62
N TYR A 20 4.00 7.18 -14.53
CA TYR A 20 3.02 8.06 -15.17
C TYR A 20 2.02 7.29 -16.04
N LEU A 21 2.47 6.24 -16.75
CA LEU A 21 1.60 5.37 -17.55
C LEU A 21 0.72 4.45 -16.71
N ALA A 22 1.13 4.12 -15.49
CA ALA A 22 0.30 3.36 -14.56
C ALA A 22 -0.96 4.13 -14.16
N GLU A 23 -0.81 5.43 -13.92
CA GLU A 23 -1.92 6.33 -13.56
C GLU A 23 -2.71 6.82 -14.77
N ASN A 24 -2.08 6.89 -15.94
CA ASN A 24 -2.64 7.49 -17.17
C ASN A 24 -2.46 6.54 -18.36
N PRO A 25 -3.26 5.48 -18.49
CA PRO A 25 -3.16 4.55 -19.61
C PRO A 25 -3.66 5.17 -20.93
N ASP A 26 -3.17 4.62 -22.06
CA ASP A 26 -3.59 4.97 -23.42
C ASP A 26 -3.43 6.46 -23.80
N ILE A 27 -2.28 7.03 -23.48
CA ILE A 27 -1.94 8.44 -23.74
C ILE A 27 -0.83 8.62 -24.78
N SER A 28 -0.79 9.81 -25.40
CA SER A 28 0.17 10.14 -26.44
C SER A 28 1.58 10.43 -25.90
N LEU A 29 2.59 10.31 -26.78
CA LEU A 29 3.98 10.72 -26.48
C LEU A 29 4.07 12.16 -25.91
N GLN A 30 3.32 13.09 -26.47
CA GLN A 30 3.36 14.50 -26.05
C GLN A 30 2.80 14.67 -24.64
N THR A 31 1.71 13.97 -24.32
CA THR A 31 1.10 13.96 -22.98
C THR A 31 2.06 13.38 -21.95
N ILE A 32 2.73 12.26 -22.26
CA ILE A 32 3.73 11.65 -21.39
C ILE A 32 4.87 12.66 -21.16
N ALA A 33 5.45 13.22 -22.23
CA ALA A 33 6.58 14.13 -22.14
C ALA A 33 6.28 15.35 -21.25
N LYS A 34 5.09 15.92 -21.40
CA LYS A 34 4.61 17.02 -20.54
C LYS A 34 4.45 16.57 -19.09
N GLY A 35 3.82 15.41 -18.85
CA GLY A 35 3.53 14.91 -17.51
C GLY A 35 4.79 14.56 -16.71
N VAL A 36 5.82 13.99 -17.36
CA VAL A 36 7.08 13.64 -16.69
C VAL A 36 8.14 14.73 -16.72
N GLY A 37 7.85 15.90 -17.32
CA GLY A 37 8.77 17.05 -17.41
C GLY A 37 10.02 16.78 -18.25
N MET A 38 9.90 15.99 -19.33
CA MET A 38 11.01 15.64 -20.23
C MET A 38 10.73 16.06 -21.68
N THR A 39 11.79 16.20 -22.49
CA THR A 39 11.62 16.46 -23.93
C THR A 39 11.03 15.26 -24.65
N SER A 40 10.19 15.48 -25.67
CA SER A 40 9.59 14.39 -26.46
C SER A 40 10.63 13.46 -27.09
N SER A 41 11.79 13.98 -27.49
CA SER A 41 12.87 13.17 -28.06
C SER A 41 13.49 12.21 -27.01
N THR A 42 13.64 12.66 -25.76
CA THR A 42 14.12 11.82 -24.66
C THR A 42 13.10 10.73 -24.33
N VAL A 43 11.83 11.11 -24.18
CA VAL A 43 10.74 10.16 -23.89
C VAL A 43 10.59 9.13 -25.00
N LEU A 44 10.64 9.55 -26.28
CA LEU A 44 10.55 8.65 -27.43
C LEU A 44 11.63 7.56 -27.38
N LYS A 45 12.89 7.93 -27.18
CA LYS A 45 14.01 6.97 -27.11
C LYS A 45 13.84 5.96 -25.98
N ILE A 46 13.34 6.39 -24.83
CA ILE A 46 13.07 5.52 -23.68
C ILE A 46 11.86 4.62 -23.98
N LEU A 47 10.78 5.16 -24.54
CA LEU A 47 9.59 4.39 -24.92
C LEU A 47 9.91 3.33 -25.98
N ASP A 48 10.74 3.64 -26.97
CA ASP A 48 11.17 2.67 -27.99
C ASP A 48 11.90 1.49 -27.33
N THR A 49 12.77 1.76 -26.35
CA THR A 49 13.44 0.71 -25.58
C THR A 49 12.42 -0.07 -24.72
N LEU A 50 11.50 0.60 -24.03
CA LEU A 50 10.48 -0.06 -23.20
C LEU A 50 9.52 -0.90 -24.03
N LEU A 51 9.18 -0.48 -25.26
CA LEU A 51 8.43 -1.27 -26.24
C LEU A 51 9.20 -2.53 -26.64
N MET A 52 10.47 -2.38 -27.02
CA MET A 52 11.34 -3.50 -27.42
C MET A 52 11.46 -4.58 -26.33
N ILE A 53 11.56 -4.17 -25.06
CA ILE A 53 11.64 -5.10 -23.93
C ILE A 53 10.28 -5.52 -23.37
N GLY A 54 9.16 -5.02 -23.91
CA GLY A 54 7.79 -5.41 -23.56
C GLY A 54 7.23 -4.80 -22.26
N TYR A 55 7.84 -3.72 -21.74
CA TYR A 55 7.36 -3.00 -20.56
C TYR A 55 6.26 -2.00 -20.89
N VAL A 56 6.18 -1.59 -22.14
CA VAL A 56 5.16 -0.70 -22.67
C VAL A 56 4.57 -1.31 -23.93
N ASN A 57 3.31 -1.06 -24.20
CA ASN A 57 2.63 -1.36 -25.45
C ASN A 57 2.18 -0.06 -26.11
N LYS A 58 2.04 -0.09 -27.44
CA LYS A 58 1.52 1.00 -28.25
C LYS A 58 0.34 0.50 -29.07
N ASN A 59 -0.79 1.21 -29.00
CA ASN A 59 -1.99 0.87 -29.73
C ASN A 59 -1.96 1.44 -31.17
N SER A 60 -3.01 1.15 -31.97
CA SER A 60 -3.16 1.62 -33.36
C SER A 60 -3.25 3.14 -33.49
N GLU A 61 -3.70 3.82 -32.43
CA GLU A 61 -3.79 5.28 -32.35
C GLU A 61 -2.48 5.96 -31.93
N LYS A 62 -1.42 5.19 -31.82
CA LYS A 62 -0.08 5.61 -31.35
C LYS A 62 -0.04 6.05 -29.88
N ASN A 63 -1.03 5.65 -29.06
CA ASN A 63 -1.03 5.84 -27.62
C ASN A 63 -0.28 4.72 -26.92
N TYR A 64 0.29 5.03 -25.75
CA TYR A 64 1.13 4.14 -24.95
C TYR A 64 0.42 3.71 -23.67
N ARG A 65 0.66 2.47 -23.24
CA ARG A 65 0.21 1.90 -21.98
C ARG A 65 1.21 0.89 -21.45
N LEU A 66 1.09 0.49 -20.19
CA LEU A 66 1.94 -0.55 -19.61
C LEU A 66 1.81 -1.88 -20.37
N GLY A 67 2.91 -2.59 -20.49
CA GLY A 67 3.01 -3.86 -21.19
C GLY A 67 2.79 -5.07 -20.28
N ALA A 68 2.32 -6.18 -20.85
CA ALA A 68 2.02 -7.43 -20.16
C ALA A 68 3.24 -8.07 -19.44
N LYS A 69 4.46 -7.69 -19.80
CA LYS A 69 5.69 -8.20 -19.15
C LYS A 69 5.75 -7.76 -17.68
N LEU A 70 5.25 -6.58 -17.34
CA LEU A 70 5.18 -6.10 -15.96
C LEU A 70 4.21 -6.94 -15.12
N ILE A 71 3.08 -7.36 -15.70
CA ILE A 71 2.13 -8.28 -15.04
C ILE A 71 2.83 -9.61 -14.72
N ARG A 72 3.63 -10.12 -15.67
CA ARG A 72 4.37 -11.38 -15.44
C ARG A 72 5.41 -11.26 -14.33
N TYR A 73 6.06 -10.11 -14.17
CA TYR A 73 6.98 -9.88 -13.06
C TYR A 73 6.25 -9.75 -11.73
N ALA A 74 5.14 -9.01 -11.73
CA ALA A 74 4.28 -8.88 -10.56
C ALA A 74 3.77 -10.25 -10.10
N ASN A 75 3.25 -11.08 -11.01
CA ASN A 75 2.78 -12.42 -10.69
C ASN A 75 3.90 -13.30 -10.11
N LYS A 76 5.10 -13.31 -10.73
CA LYS A 76 6.24 -14.06 -10.18
C LYS A 76 6.69 -13.58 -8.81
N ASN A 77 6.62 -12.29 -8.56
CA ASN A 77 6.94 -11.74 -7.25
C ASN A 77 5.85 -12.07 -6.22
N ILE A 78 4.58 -12.06 -6.64
CA ILE A 78 3.43 -12.48 -5.82
C ILE A 78 3.49 -13.98 -5.51
N GLU A 79 3.90 -14.83 -6.48
CA GLU A 79 4.14 -16.26 -6.26
C GLU A 79 5.27 -16.54 -5.26
N GLN A 80 6.25 -15.64 -5.15
CA GLN A 80 7.31 -15.69 -4.13
C GLN A 80 6.84 -15.15 -2.76
N ILE A 81 5.73 -14.39 -2.70
CA ILE A 81 5.09 -13.96 -1.47
C ILE A 81 4.04 -15.01 -1.11
N ASP A 82 4.47 -16.10 -0.47
CA ASP A 82 3.60 -17.10 0.21
C ASP A 82 2.52 -16.44 1.10
N LEU A 83 2.69 -15.16 1.41
CA LEU A 83 1.83 -14.42 2.32
C LEU A 83 0.40 -14.30 1.80
N VAL A 84 0.18 -14.02 0.49
CA VAL A 84 -1.17 -13.85 -0.06
C VAL A 84 -1.92 -15.17 -0.01
N GLU A 85 -1.33 -16.25 -0.53
CA GLU A 85 -1.96 -17.57 -0.51
C GLU A 85 -2.18 -18.08 0.91
N LEU A 86 -1.22 -17.84 1.77
CA LEU A 86 -1.25 -18.29 3.15
C LEU A 86 -2.28 -17.56 4.00
N THR A 87 -2.47 -16.26 3.77
CA THR A 87 -3.42 -15.44 4.54
C THR A 87 -4.84 -15.47 3.97
N LEU A 88 -5.00 -15.75 2.66
CA LEU A 88 -6.26 -15.66 1.95
C LEU A 88 -7.43 -16.37 2.66
N PRO A 89 -7.32 -17.64 3.13
CA PRO A 89 -8.43 -18.31 3.79
C PRO A 89 -8.92 -17.59 5.06
N PHE A 90 -8.01 -17.01 5.82
CA PHE A 90 -8.32 -16.28 7.06
C PHE A 90 -8.95 -14.94 6.77
N LEU A 91 -8.43 -14.22 5.76
CA LEU A 91 -8.98 -12.93 5.34
C LEU A 91 -10.35 -13.07 4.69
N GLU A 92 -10.62 -14.15 3.97
CA GLU A 92 -11.94 -14.47 3.45
C GLU A 92 -12.95 -14.76 4.57
N GLN A 93 -12.55 -15.48 5.62
CA GLN A 93 -13.39 -15.70 6.80
C GLN A 93 -13.69 -14.37 7.53
N LEU A 94 -12.67 -13.52 7.71
CA LEU A 94 -12.85 -12.19 8.27
C LEU A 94 -13.84 -11.37 7.42
N GLN A 95 -13.66 -11.35 6.09
CA GLN A 95 -14.52 -10.62 5.17
C GLN A 95 -15.97 -11.13 5.21
N GLN A 96 -16.19 -12.45 5.28
CA GLN A 96 -17.52 -13.05 5.41
C GLN A 96 -18.21 -12.66 6.72
N LYS A 97 -17.46 -12.51 7.81
CA LYS A 97 -17.97 -12.14 9.13
C LYS A 97 -18.33 -10.65 9.23
N ILE A 98 -17.51 -9.78 8.61
CA ILE A 98 -17.61 -8.33 8.77
C ILE A 98 -18.30 -7.68 7.55
N ASP A 99 -18.20 -8.27 6.37
CA ASP A 99 -18.71 -7.77 5.08
C ASP A 99 -18.29 -6.32 4.75
N GLU A 100 -17.02 -5.99 5.05
CA GLU A 100 -16.36 -4.74 4.67
C GLU A 100 -15.10 -5.02 3.85
N THR A 101 -14.47 -3.99 3.31
CA THR A 101 -13.24 -4.15 2.52
C THR A 101 -12.09 -4.61 3.41
N ILE A 102 -11.42 -5.69 3.02
CA ILE A 102 -10.18 -6.16 3.65
C ILE A 102 -9.01 -5.84 2.73
N HIS A 103 -7.94 -5.28 3.30
CA HIS A 103 -6.68 -5.11 2.59
C HIS A 103 -5.59 -5.96 3.24
N LEU A 104 -4.68 -6.48 2.41
CA LEU A 104 -3.40 -7.04 2.83
C LEU A 104 -2.30 -6.21 2.20
N GLY A 105 -1.30 -5.85 2.98
CA GLY A 105 -0.14 -5.08 2.54
C GLY A 105 1.16 -5.62 3.07
N VAL A 106 2.24 -5.29 2.38
CA VAL A 106 3.62 -5.58 2.80
C VAL A 106 4.39 -4.27 2.94
N LEU A 107 5.42 -4.29 3.80
CA LEU A 107 6.34 -3.17 3.93
C LEU A 107 7.24 -3.11 2.70
N ASP A 108 7.18 -2.04 1.95
CA ASP A 108 8.05 -1.77 0.81
C ASP A 108 8.56 -0.32 0.86
N ASN A 109 9.89 -0.12 0.91
CA ASN A 109 10.53 1.19 0.93
C ASN A 109 9.94 2.19 1.95
N ASN A 110 9.61 1.74 3.16
CA ASN A 110 8.95 2.52 4.22
C ASN A 110 7.54 3.02 3.88
N GLU A 111 6.86 2.35 2.99
CA GLU A 111 5.44 2.49 2.68
C GLU A 111 4.75 1.14 2.80
N ILE A 112 3.43 1.13 2.89
CA ILE A 112 2.63 -0.08 2.80
C ILE A 112 2.19 -0.30 1.37
N LEU A 113 2.69 -1.34 0.72
CA LEU A 113 2.26 -1.77 -0.61
C LEU A 113 1.08 -2.74 -0.47
N TYR A 114 -0.06 -2.42 -1.11
CA TYR A 114 -1.23 -3.27 -1.11
C TYR A 114 -1.03 -4.45 -2.08
N VAL A 115 -1.02 -5.67 -1.53
CA VAL A 115 -0.77 -6.91 -2.30
C VAL A 115 -2.03 -7.76 -2.50
N ASN A 116 -3.07 -7.55 -1.66
CA ASN A 116 -4.38 -8.16 -1.85
C ASN A 116 -5.51 -7.26 -1.34
N LYS A 117 -6.71 -7.43 -1.91
CA LYS A 117 -7.92 -6.73 -1.55
C LYS A 117 -9.12 -7.64 -1.72
N LEU A 118 -9.96 -7.73 -0.70
CA LEU A 118 -11.25 -8.40 -0.73
C LEU A 118 -12.35 -7.35 -0.58
N ASP A 119 -13.18 -7.21 -1.60
CA ASP A 119 -14.32 -6.29 -1.56
C ASP A 119 -15.52 -6.90 -0.80
N PRO A 120 -16.36 -6.10 -0.13
CA PRO A 120 -17.56 -6.58 0.50
C PRO A 120 -18.52 -7.22 -0.52
N LYS A 121 -19.30 -8.22 -0.09
CA LYS A 121 -20.23 -8.94 -0.98
C LYS A 121 -21.60 -8.28 -1.05
N HIS A 122 -22.07 -7.74 0.09
CA HIS A 122 -23.44 -7.21 0.21
C HIS A 122 -23.47 -5.68 0.35
N GLN A 123 -22.31 -5.02 0.42
CA GLN A 123 -22.23 -3.56 0.50
C GLN A 123 -22.17 -2.93 -0.90
N THR A 124 -22.92 -1.85 -1.09
CA THR A 124 -22.95 -1.12 -2.37
C THR A 124 -21.74 -0.20 -2.52
N ILE A 125 -21.27 0.40 -1.42
CA ILE A 125 -20.11 1.30 -1.41
C ILE A 125 -18.86 0.46 -1.16
N ARG A 126 -17.91 0.56 -2.09
CA ARG A 126 -16.61 -0.11 -2.04
C ARG A 126 -15.48 0.90 -1.98
N MET A 127 -14.38 0.55 -1.34
CA MET A 127 -13.19 1.38 -1.30
C MET A 127 -12.57 1.53 -2.69
N SER A 128 -12.13 2.73 -3.04
CA SER A 128 -11.49 3.05 -4.32
C SER A 128 -10.08 2.48 -4.48
N SER A 129 -9.48 2.02 -3.38
CA SER A 129 -8.14 1.42 -3.31
C SER A 129 -7.97 0.24 -4.26
N LYS A 130 -6.74 0.06 -4.77
CA LYS A 130 -6.36 -1.00 -5.70
C LYS A 130 -5.10 -1.73 -5.22
N ILE A 131 -4.93 -2.98 -5.64
CA ILE A 131 -3.66 -3.70 -5.50
C ILE A 131 -2.58 -2.95 -6.27
N GLY A 132 -1.38 -2.85 -5.70
CA GLY A 132 -0.23 -2.16 -6.28
C GLY A 132 -0.08 -0.69 -5.87
N ILE A 133 -1.05 -0.10 -5.16
CA ILE A 133 -0.86 1.23 -4.59
C ILE A 133 -0.02 1.17 -3.32
N THR A 134 0.68 2.26 -3.02
CA THR A 134 1.38 2.44 -1.75
C THR A 134 0.68 3.49 -0.88
N ARG A 135 0.88 3.40 0.43
CA ARG A 135 0.42 4.37 1.43
C ARG A 135 1.51 4.63 2.46
N PRO A 136 1.67 5.87 2.94
CA PRO A 136 2.60 6.16 4.02
C PRO A 136 2.27 5.35 5.29
N LEU A 137 3.31 5.05 6.10
CA LEU A 137 3.08 4.30 7.33
C LEU A 137 2.38 5.13 8.39
N TYR A 138 2.66 6.42 8.49
CA TYR A 138 2.21 7.26 9.63
C TYR A 138 0.70 7.53 9.66
N ASN A 139 0.00 7.50 8.52
CA ASN A 139 -1.40 7.89 8.38
C ASN A 139 -2.34 6.77 7.94
N SER A 140 -1.84 5.53 7.80
CA SER A 140 -2.65 4.36 7.49
C SER A 140 -2.73 3.39 8.65
N ALA A 141 -3.85 2.70 8.84
CA ALA A 141 -3.99 1.72 9.90
C ALA A 141 -2.95 0.59 9.79
N MET A 142 -2.75 0.01 8.60
CA MET A 142 -1.70 -0.99 8.37
C MET A 142 -0.30 -0.43 8.63
N GLY A 143 -0.05 0.81 8.18
CA GLY A 143 1.24 1.46 8.35
C GLY A 143 1.56 1.74 9.83
N LYS A 144 0.60 2.24 10.60
CA LYS A 144 0.78 2.45 12.04
C LYS A 144 0.96 1.13 12.80
N ALA A 145 0.29 0.06 12.36
CA ALA A 145 0.53 -1.28 12.91
C ALA A 145 1.97 -1.76 12.65
N ILE A 146 2.54 -1.48 11.47
CA ILE A 146 3.96 -1.77 11.16
C ILE A 146 4.91 -0.88 11.96
N LEU A 147 4.63 0.44 12.08
CA LEU A 147 5.46 1.35 12.88
C LEU A 147 5.53 0.93 14.36
N ALA A 148 4.49 0.28 14.86
CA ALA A 148 4.48 -0.26 16.22
C ALA A 148 5.47 -1.42 16.43
N GLU A 149 5.85 -2.12 15.37
CA GLU A 149 6.84 -3.20 15.41
C GLU A 149 8.29 -2.69 15.23
N PHE A 150 8.47 -1.41 14.86
CA PHE A 150 9.80 -0.83 14.70
C PHE A 150 10.51 -0.67 16.05
N SER A 151 11.84 -0.85 16.03
CA SER A 151 12.69 -0.40 17.13
C SER A 151 12.66 1.13 17.25
N GLU A 152 13.08 1.68 18.39
CA GLU A 152 13.17 3.14 18.56
C GLU A 152 14.09 3.78 17.52
N GLU A 153 15.16 3.09 17.12
CA GLU A 153 16.10 3.57 16.09
C GLU A 153 15.44 3.58 14.70
N GLN A 154 14.74 2.50 14.32
CA GLN A 154 14.01 2.41 13.05
C GLN A 154 12.89 3.46 12.97
N TYR A 155 12.18 3.68 14.09
CA TYR A 155 11.13 4.68 14.15
C TYR A 155 11.68 6.11 14.03
N ALA A 156 12.82 6.40 14.68
CA ALA A 156 13.49 7.69 14.56
C ALA A 156 13.99 7.94 13.13
N ASP A 157 14.64 6.94 12.50
CA ASP A 157 15.09 7.00 11.11
C ASP A 157 13.92 7.22 10.12
N TYR A 158 12.77 6.56 10.38
CA TYR A 158 11.56 6.78 9.60
C TYR A 158 11.09 8.23 9.67
N LEU A 159 10.98 8.82 10.85
CA LEU A 159 10.52 10.20 11.04
C LEU A 159 11.50 11.24 10.44
N GLU A 160 12.81 10.97 10.48
CA GLU A 160 13.80 11.85 9.86
C GLU A 160 13.66 11.91 8.33
N LYS A 161 13.32 10.77 7.71
CA LYS A 161 13.26 10.64 6.25
C LYS A 161 11.89 10.91 5.65
N HIS A 162 10.83 10.82 6.45
CA HIS A 162 9.45 10.90 5.96
C HIS A 162 8.68 12.02 6.67
N PRO A 163 8.52 13.18 6.02
CA PRO A 163 7.74 14.28 6.58
C PRO A 163 6.27 13.89 6.75
N LEU A 164 5.68 14.29 7.88
CA LEU A 164 4.27 14.04 8.16
C LEU A 164 3.40 15.06 7.42
N ILE A 165 3.00 14.74 6.20
CA ILE A 165 2.21 15.62 5.31
C ILE A 165 0.72 15.44 5.60
N PRO A 166 -0.09 16.51 5.72
CA PRO A 166 -1.53 16.39 5.89
C PRO A 166 -2.22 15.94 4.59
N TYR A 167 -2.98 14.85 4.64
CA TYR A 167 -3.89 14.40 3.58
C TYR A 167 -5.30 14.92 3.82
N THR A 168 -5.68 14.99 5.09
CA THR A 168 -6.93 15.59 5.58
C THR A 168 -6.63 16.45 6.80
N GLU A 169 -7.62 17.14 7.35
CA GLU A 169 -7.51 17.85 8.63
C GLU A 169 -7.35 16.92 9.85
N TYR A 170 -7.63 15.62 9.68
CA TYR A 170 -7.51 14.61 10.73
C TYR A 170 -6.15 13.93 10.77
N THR A 171 -5.37 14.03 9.68
CA THR A 171 -4.03 13.42 9.58
C THR A 171 -3.14 13.83 10.75
N ILE A 172 -2.50 12.86 11.40
CA ILE A 172 -1.54 13.12 12.47
C ILE A 172 -0.24 13.65 11.85
N THR A 173 0.00 14.95 11.99
CA THR A 173 1.20 15.64 11.49
C THR A 173 2.19 16.02 12.59
N ASN A 174 1.88 15.73 13.84
CA ASN A 174 2.75 15.98 14.99
C ASN A 174 3.43 14.69 15.45
N ALA A 175 4.77 14.67 15.44
CA ALA A 175 5.57 13.50 15.79
C ALA A 175 5.33 12.98 17.22
N LEU A 176 5.08 13.88 18.20
CA LEU A 176 4.79 13.46 19.57
C LEU A 176 3.40 12.81 19.68
N ARG A 177 2.42 13.33 18.95
CA ARG A 177 1.09 12.72 18.87
C ARG A 177 1.17 11.36 18.19
N LEU A 178 1.91 11.24 17.08
CA LEU A 178 2.12 9.96 16.41
C LEU A 178 2.82 8.96 17.32
N LYS A 179 3.86 9.38 18.08
CA LYS A 179 4.55 8.49 19.03
C LYS A 179 3.60 7.93 20.09
N LYS A 180 2.68 8.75 20.62
CA LYS A 180 1.66 8.30 21.59
C LYS A 180 0.71 7.29 20.95
N GLU A 181 0.25 7.57 19.73
CA GLU A 181 -0.61 6.66 18.97
C GLU A 181 0.08 5.31 18.77
N ILE A 182 1.33 5.31 18.30
CA ILE A 182 2.12 4.10 18.10
C ILE A 182 2.33 3.33 19.41
N GLN A 183 2.55 4.02 20.53
CA GLN A 183 2.63 3.35 21.85
C GLN A 183 1.33 2.62 22.21
N THR A 184 0.18 3.24 21.95
CA THR A 184 -1.12 2.59 22.13
C THR A 184 -1.27 1.36 21.22
N VAL A 185 -0.80 1.46 19.97
CA VAL A 185 -0.82 0.32 19.04
C VAL A 185 0.07 -0.83 19.54
N LYS A 186 1.24 -0.55 20.10
CA LYS A 186 2.12 -1.57 20.73
C LYS A 186 1.40 -2.33 21.85
N GLU A 187 0.61 -1.64 22.65
CA GLU A 187 -0.12 -2.23 23.80
C GLU A 187 -1.37 -3.00 23.37
N THR A 188 -2.07 -2.47 22.36
CA THR A 188 -3.38 -3.03 21.94
C THR A 188 -3.28 -4.01 20.78
N HIS A 189 -2.19 -3.95 20.00
CA HIS A 189 -1.97 -4.65 18.72
C HIS A 189 -3.00 -4.30 17.64
N VAL A 190 -3.63 -3.12 17.75
CA VAL A 190 -4.62 -2.61 16.81
C VAL A 190 -4.34 -1.15 16.52
N ALA A 191 -4.28 -0.80 15.26
CA ALA A 191 -4.11 0.56 14.77
C ALA A 191 -5.37 1.06 14.06
N PHE A 192 -5.58 2.36 14.12
CA PHE A 192 -6.72 3.02 13.47
C PHE A 192 -6.23 4.04 12.45
N ASP A 193 -6.97 4.20 11.35
CA ASP A 193 -6.94 5.36 10.49
C ASP A 193 -8.34 5.95 10.54
N ASP A 194 -8.49 7.06 11.25
CA ASP A 194 -9.74 7.77 11.41
C ASP A 194 -9.74 9.01 10.51
N GLU A 195 -10.10 8.80 9.25
CA GLU A 195 -10.14 9.85 8.21
C GLU A 195 -8.77 10.49 7.91
N GLU A 196 -7.67 9.82 8.23
CA GLU A 196 -6.33 10.40 8.08
C GLU A 196 -5.83 10.43 6.64
N ILE A 197 -6.19 9.43 5.83
CA ILE A 197 -5.89 9.38 4.39
C ILE A 197 -7.02 9.98 3.56
N GLU A 198 -8.27 9.63 3.89
CA GLU A 198 -9.46 10.01 3.13
C GLU A 198 -10.61 10.29 4.10
N ARG A 199 -11.34 11.40 3.87
CA ARG A 199 -12.51 11.75 4.69
C ARG A 199 -13.58 10.67 4.59
N ASP A 200 -14.36 10.55 5.62
CA ASP A 200 -15.48 9.59 5.75
C ASP A 200 -15.06 8.12 5.67
N ILE A 201 -13.75 7.82 5.75
CA ILE A 201 -13.24 6.45 5.79
C ILE A 201 -12.61 6.16 7.15
N PHE A 202 -12.93 5.00 7.69
CA PHE A 202 -12.35 4.47 8.92
C PHE A 202 -11.70 3.11 8.64
N CYS A 203 -10.47 2.93 9.13
CA CYS A 203 -9.76 1.67 8.97
C CYS A 203 -9.27 1.16 10.33
N ILE A 204 -9.32 -0.16 10.49
CA ILE A 204 -8.75 -0.88 11.64
C ILE A 204 -7.73 -1.87 11.10
N GLY A 205 -6.48 -1.79 11.56
CA GLY A 205 -5.38 -2.60 11.05
C GLY A 205 -4.58 -3.31 12.13
N ALA A 206 -3.91 -4.39 11.73
CA ALA A 206 -2.94 -5.12 12.54
C ALA A 206 -1.74 -5.56 11.69
N SER A 207 -0.57 -5.63 12.32
CA SER A 207 0.64 -6.22 11.75
C SER A 207 0.53 -7.75 11.69
N ILE A 208 1.32 -8.37 10.81
CA ILE A 208 1.57 -9.81 10.77
C ILE A 208 3.06 -10.01 11.00
N VAL A 209 3.40 -10.72 12.07
CA VAL A 209 4.78 -10.90 12.51
C VAL A 209 5.13 -12.40 12.58
N LYS A 210 6.33 -12.74 12.13
CA LYS A 210 6.91 -14.08 12.26
C LYS A 210 8.31 -13.98 12.85
N ASN A 211 8.57 -14.63 13.99
CA ASN A 211 9.88 -14.61 14.65
C ASN A 211 10.44 -13.17 14.79
N GLU A 212 9.62 -12.26 15.30
CA GLU A 212 9.97 -10.84 15.47
C GLU A 212 10.21 -10.06 14.13
N GLN A 213 9.97 -10.69 12.99
CA GLN A 213 10.08 -10.05 11.69
C GLN A 213 8.70 -9.68 11.14
N ILE A 214 8.57 -8.44 10.70
CA ILE A 214 7.37 -7.95 10.03
C ILE A 214 7.30 -8.60 8.65
N ILE A 215 6.21 -9.33 8.38
CA ILE A 215 5.97 -9.94 7.07
C ILE A 215 4.84 -9.26 6.31
N GLY A 216 4.00 -8.50 7.00
CA GLY A 216 2.94 -7.72 6.40
C GLY A 216 2.02 -7.09 7.43
N ALA A 217 0.90 -6.58 6.95
CA ALA A 217 -0.21 -6.07 7.75
C ALA A 217 -1.51 -6.24 6.98
N PHE A 218 -2.64 -6.26 7.69
CA PHE A 218 -3.96 -6.28 7.06
C PHE A 218 -4.90 -5.31 7.78
N SER A 219 -5.97 -4.89 7.10
CA SER A 219 -6.95 -3.97 7.68
C SER A 219 -8.37 -4.25 7.19
N VAL A 220 -9.32 -3.87 8.02
CA VAL A 220 -10.73 -3.69 7.66
C VAL A 220 -10.95 -2.21 7.40
N SER A 221 -11.51 -1.86 6.25
CA SER A 221 -11.78 -0.47 5.84
C SER A 221 -13.23 -0.30 5.46
N MET A 222 -13.87 0.75 6.00
CA MET A 222 -15.29 1.01 5.81
C MET A 222 -15.61 2.50 5.76
N PRO A 223 -16.74 2.91 5.19
CA PRO A 223 -17.27 4.24 5.40
C PRO A 223 -17.56 4.50 6.88
N LYS A 224 -17.09 5.65 7.39
CA LYS A 224 -17.19 6.01 8.83
C LYS A 224 -18.60 6.02 9.36
N TYR A 225 -19.59 6.38 8.54
CA TYR A 225 -21.00 6.41 8.97
C TYR A 225 -21.58 5.03 9.35
N ARG A 226 -20.91 3.93 8.95
CA ARG A 226 -21.28 2.55 9.34
C ARG A 226 -20.65 2.12 10.67
N LEU A 227 -19.70 2.89 11.17
CA LEU A 227 -19.01 2.58 12.41
C LEU A 227 -19.89 2.94 13.60
N THR A 228 -20.28 1.94 14.40
CA THR A 228 -20.85 2.09 15.73
C THR A 228 -19.87 1.53 16.75
N ASP A 229 -20.05 1.83 18.02
CA ASP A 229 -19.20 1.27 19.09
C ASP A 229 -19.24 -0.26 19.07
N GLU A 230 -20.44 -0.83 18.87
CA GLU A 230 -20.62 -2.28 18.78
C GLU A 230 -19.89 -2.89 17.59
N THR A 231 -20.05 -2.32 16.38
CA THR A 231 -19.35 -2.82 15.17
C THR A 231 -17.85 -2.65 15.29
N LYS A 232 -17.37 -1.58 15.93
CA LYS A 232 -15.95 -1.36 16.19
C LYS A 232 -15.36 -2.47 17.08
N GLU A 233 -16.02 -2.81 18.18
CA GLU A 233 -15.58 -3.88 19.07
C GLU A 233 -15.61 -5.24 18.40
N GLN A 234 -16.64 -5.53 17.61
CA GLN A 234 -16.76 -6.76 16.83
C GLN A 234 -15.61 -6.89 15.82
N ILE A 235 -15.27 -5.82 15.09
CA ILE A 235 -14.17 -5.81 14.13
C ILE A 235 -12.84 -5.99 14.85
N ILE A 236 -12.59 -5.28 15.94
CA ILE A 236 -11.35 -5.41 16.72
C ILE A 236 -11.16 -6.86 17.18
N SER A 237 -12.22 -7.47 17.73
CA SER A 237 -12.18 -8.87 18.18
C SER A 237 -11.88 -9.83 17.03
N ALA A 238 -12.58 -9.68 15.91
CA ALA A 238 -12.39 -10.52 14.72
C ALA A 238 -10.99 -10.34 14.13
N LEU A 239 -10.50 -9.10 14.05
CA LEU A 239 -9.16 -8.78 13.53
C LEU A 239 -8.05 -9.39 14.39
N LYS A 240 -8.16 -9.31 15.72
CA LYS A 240 -7.21 -9.94 16.66
C LYS A 240 -7.20 -11.47 16.53
N GLN A 241 -8.37 -12.08 16.41
CA GLN A 241 -8.50 -13.52 16.17
C GLN A 241 -7.81 -13.91 14.86
N THR A 242 -8.12 -13.21 13.77
CA THR A 242 -7.53 -13.45 12.44
C THR A 242 -6.01 -13.29 12.46
N LYS A 243 -5.48 -12.25 13.14
CA LYS A 243 -4.03 -12.07 13.34
C LYS A 243 -3.42 -13.32 14.00
N SER A 244 -3.99 -13.77 15.10
CA SER A 244 -3.49 -14.93 15.84
C SER A 244 -3.50 -16.21 14.98
N GLU A 245 -4.58 -16.44 14.23
CA GLU A 245 -4.70 -17.61 13.35
C GLU A 245 -3.67 -17.59 12.21
N ILE A 246 -3.47 -16.43 11.57
CA ILE A 246 -2.45 -16.23 10.53
C ILE A 246 -1.05 -16.49 11.11
N GLU A 247 -0.70 -15.85 12.23
CA GLU A 247 0.63 -15.99 12.84
C GLU A 247 0.92 -17.43 13.29
N GLN A 248 -0.06 -18.14 13.85
CA GLN A 248 0.07 -19.56 14.18
C GLN A 248 0.27 -20.44 12.93
N ARG A 249 -0.36 -20.11 11.83
CA ARG A 249 -0.20 -20.82 10.55
C ARG A 249 1.19 -20.64 9.96
N ILE A 250 1.73 -19.43 10.07
CA ILE A 250 3.04 -19.05 9.50
C ILE A 250 4.21 -19.63 10.31
N GLN A 251 4.01 -19.88 11.61
CA GLN A 251 5.04 -20.45 12.47
C GLN A 251 5.23 -21.97 12.27
N LYS A 252 4.28 -22.63 11.64
CA LYS A 252 4.37 -24.07 11.29
C LYS A 252 5.12 -24.28 9.98
#